data_d690c6c60eccb402bd3e783ee07cd00b
#
_entry.id   d690c6c60eccb402bd3e783ee07cd00b
#
_cell.length_a   1.000
_cell.length_b   1.000
_cell.length_c   1.000
_cell.angle_alpha   90.00
_cell.angle_beta   90.00
_cell.angle_gamma   90.00
#
_symmetry.space_group_name_H-M   'P 1'
#
loop_
_entity.id
_entity.type
_entity.pdbx_description
1 polymer ?
#
loop_
_entity_poly.entity_id
_entity_poly.type
_entity_poly.pdbx_seq_one_letter_code
_entity_poly.pdbx_strand_id
1 'polypeptide(L)'
;NTLEDGVFVGPEVVFTNDRYPRAINPDGTLKAASDWELQGTLVKYGAAVGSRSVILPGLTIGRWALVAAGSVVTKDVPDHAIVAGNPARQRGWACVCARPLSEELVCRECGRSYASTGDGLVPAS
;
A
#
# COMPACT_ATOMS: atom_id res chain seq x y z
N ASN A 1 -4.92 -12.25 -1.56
CA ASN A 1 -4.10 -11.22 -0.87
C ASN A 1 -3.32 -11.84 0.27
N THR A 2 -2.14 -11.34 0.52
CA THR A 2 -1.29 -11.76 1.61
C THR A 2 -0.98 -10.58 2.51
N LEU A 3 -1.29 -10.72 3.80
CA LEU A 3 -0.95 -9.72 4.81
C LEU A 3 0.11 -10.34 5.72
N GLU A 4 1.29 -9.72 5.78
CA GLU A 4 2.33 -10.16 6.70
C GLU A 4 1.99 -9.74 8.14
N ASP A 5 2.82 -10.16 9.09
CA ASP A 5 2.57 -9.87 10.50
C ASP A 5 2.59 -8.37 10.79
N GLY A 6 1.81 -7.95 11.78
CA GLY A 6 1.78 -6.57 12.23
C GLY A 6 1.07 -5.59 11.30
N VAL A 7 0.44 -6.08 10.24
CA VAL A 7 -0.28 -5.21 9.30
C VAL A 7 -1.58 -4.71 9.94
N PHE A 8 -1.82 -3.40 9.81
CA PHE A 8 -3.08 -2.78 10.19
C PHE A 8 -3.92 -2.51 8.95
N VAL A 9 -5.16 -2.96 8.96
CA VAL A 9 -6.12 -2.65 7.88
C VAL A 9 -7.33 -1.98 8.52
N GLY A 10 -7.56 -0.73 8.18
CA GLY A 10 -8.68 0.03 8.69
C GLY A 10 -10.03 -0.48 8.17
N PRO A 11 -11.14 -0.01 8.76
CA PRO A 11 -12.47 -0.43 8.32
C PRO A 11 -12.76 0.01 6.89
N GLU A 12 -13.51 -0.82 6.19
CA GLU A 12 -13.99 -0.55 4.83
C GLU A 12 -12.87 -0.42 3.79
N VAL A 13 -11.67 -0.96 4.06
CA VAL A 13 -10.62 -1.08 3.04
C VAL A 13 -11.03 -2.14 2.03
N VAL A 14 -10.87 -1.83 0.74
CA VAL A 14 -11.21 -2.73 -0.34
C VAL A 14 -9.94 -3.12 -1.09
N PHE A 15 -9.67 -4.44 -1.16
CA PHE A 15 -8.66 -4.99 -2.03
C PHE A 15 -9.36 -5.55 -3.27
N THR A 16 -9.11 -4.95 -4.41
CA THR A 16 -9.66 -5.45 -5.67
C THR A 16 -8.76 -6.56 -6.22
N ASN A 17 -9.31 -7.42 -7.04
CA ASN A 17 -8.59 -8.60 -7.54
C ASN A 17 -8.59 -8.73 -9.06
N ASP A 18 -9.23 -7.82 -9.77
CA ASP A 18 -9.26 -7.80 -11.23
C ASP A 18 -8.89 -6.40 -11.73
N ARG A 19 -7.76 -6.32 -12.41
CA ARG A 19 -7.21 -5.04 -12.89
C ARG A 19 -8.05 -4.44 -14.02
N TYR A 20 -8.65 -5.29 -14.85
CA TYR A 20 -9.41 -4.89 -16.01
C TYR A 20 -10.80 -5.53 -15.97
N PRO A 21 -11.65 -5.08 -15.01
CA PRO A 21 -12.90 -5.78 -14.72
C PRO A 21 -13.93 -5.60 -15.85
N ARG A 22 -14.54 -6.70 -16.21
CA ARG A 22 -15.67 -6.76 -17.13
C ARG A 22 -16.56 -7.94 -16.75
N ALA A 23 -17.84 -7.76 -16.88
CA ALA A 23 -18.80 -8.85 -16.67
C ALA A 23 -18.91 -9.76 -17.89
N ILE A 24 -18.60 -9.24 -19.07
CA ILE A 24 -18.73 -9.95 -20.33
C ILE A 24 -17.41 -9.98 -21.10
N ASN A 25 -17.25 -10.99 -21.94
CA ASN A 25 -16.16 -11.10 -22.89
C ASN A 25 -16.40 -10.16 -24.10
N PRO A 26 -15.38 -9.87 -24.92
CA PRO A 26 -15.57 -9.01 -26.11
C PRO A 26 -16.64 -9.50 -27.06
N ASP A 27 -16.94 -10.81 -27.09
CA ASP A 27 -17.98 -11.39 -27.93
C ASP A 27 -19.40 -11.28 -27.34
N GLY A 28 -19.53 -10.67 -26.14
CA GLY A 28 -20.82 -10.47 -25.46
C GLY A 28 -21.25 -11.61 -24.55
N THR A 29 -20.49 -12.70 -24.49
CA THR A 29 -20.80 -13.81 -23.56
C THR A 29 -20.42 -13.44 -22.13
N LEU A 30 -21.14 -13.97 -21.14
CA LEU A 30 -20.79 -13.77 -19.73
C LEU A 30 -19.46 -14.45 -19.43
N LYS A 31 -18.64 -13.79 -18.61
CA LYS A 31 -17.39 -14.38 -18.15
C LYS A 31 -17.66 -15.58 -17.25
N ALA A 32 -16.95 -16.67 -17.54
CA ALA A 32 -16.88 -17.84 -16.67
C ALA A 32 -15.65 -17.75 -15.76
N ALA A 33 -15.53 -18.65 -14.80
CA ALA A 33 -14.41 -18.67 -13.86
C ALA A 33 -13.04 -18.67 -14.55
N SER A 34 -12.93 -19.36 -15.70
CA SER A 34 -11.70 -19.44 -16.47
C SER A 34 -11.33 -18.16 -17.24
N ASP A 35 -12.25 -17.20 -17.33
CA ASP A 35 -12.04 -15.95 -18.04
C ASP A 35 -11.46 -14.84 -17.15
N TRP A 36 -11.37 -15.08 -15.85
CA TRP A 36 -10.86 -14.11 -14.88
C TRP A 36 -9.36 -14.25 -14.67
N GLU A 37 -8.66 -13.12 -14.71
CA GLU A 37 -7.26 -13.03 -14.31
C GLU A 37 -7.18 -12.32 -12.96
N LEU A 38 -7.21 -13.10 -11.89
CA LEU A 38 -7.21 -12.55 -10.54
C LEU A 38 -5.79 -12.38 -10.04
N GLN A 39 -5.50 -11.22 -9.46
CA GLN A 39 -4.20 -10.90 -8.89
C GLN A 39 -4.37 -10.51 -7.43
N GLY A 40 -3.50 -11.07 -6.58
CA GLY A 40 -3.42 -10.71 -5.17
C GLY A 40 -2.44 -9.59 -4.91
N THR A 41 -2.64 -8.90 -3.82
CA THR A 41 -1.74 -7.86 -3.31
C THR A 41 -1.00 -8.38 -2.09
N LEU A 42 0.28 -8.03 -1.98
CA LEU A 42 1.11 -8.32 -0.82
C LEU A 42 1.25 -7.07 0.04
N VAL A 43 0.88 -7.15 1.30
CA VAL A 43 1.09 -6.09 2.29
C VAL A 43 2.14 -6.57 3.27
N LYS A 44 3.27 -5.89 3.30
CA LYS A 44 4.43 -6.33 4.07
C LYS A 44 4.37 -5.91 5.52
N TYR A 45 5.28 -6.44 6.30
CA TYR A 45 5.34 -6.33 7.75
C TYR A 45 5.15 -4.90 8.26
N GLY A 46 4.27 -4.74 9.20
CA GLY A 46 4.05 -3.47 9.90
C GLY A 46 3.38 -2.37 9.11
N ALA A 47 3.02 -2.61 7.86
CA ALA A 47 2.33 -1.59 7.05
C ALA A 47 0.93 -1.30 7.59
N ALA A 48 0.46 -0.08 7.38
CA ALA A 48 -0.87 0.34 7.79
C ALA A 48 -1.66 0.88 6.61
N VAL A 49 -2.88 0.39 6.43
CA VAL A 49 -3.79 0.85 5.39
C VAL A 49 -4.97 1.55 6.05
N GLY A 50 -5.07 2.85 5.82
CA GLY A 50 -6.12 3.68 6.41
C GLY A 50 -7.51 3.33 5.88
N SER A 51 -8.52 3.63 6.70
CA SER A 51 -9.91 3.29 6.39
C SER A 51 -10.39 3.81 5.05
N ARG A 52 -11.26 3.05 4.41
CA ARG A 52 -11.87 3.38 3.10
C ARG A 52 -10.89 3.55 1.95
N SER A 53 -9.70 3.02 2.08
CA SER A 53 -8.76 2.98 0.96
C SER A 53 -9.14 1.87 -0.01
N VAL A 54 -8.84 2.08 -1.28
CA VAL A 54 -9.01 1.08 -2.34
C VAL A 54 -7.64 0.72 -2.87
N ILE A 55 -7.32 -0.57 -2.85
CA ILE A 55 -6.03 -1.07 -3.30
C ILE A 55 -6.24 -1.86 -4.60
N LEU A 56 -5.62 -1.42 -5.68
CA LEU A 56 -5.69 -2.14 -6.94
C LEU A 56 -4.92 -3.46 -6.86
N PRO A 57 -5.25 -4.43 -7.73
CA PRO A 57 -4.66 -5.76 -7.62
C PRO A 57 -3.21 -5.82 -8.09
N GLY A 58 -2.50 -6.83 -7.62
CA GLY A 58 -1.13 -7.12 -8.07
C GLY A 58 -0.07 -6.20 -7.51
N LEU A 59 -0.35 -5.48 -6.41
CA LEU A 59 0.57 -4.51 -5.83
C LEU A 59 1.32 -5.06 -4.64
N THR A 60 2.42 -4.41 -4.30
CA THR A 60 3.15 -4.63 -3.05
C THR A 60 3.13 -3.33 -2.26
N ILE A 61 2.63 -3.41 -1.03
CA ILE A 61 2.71 -2.31 -0.05
C ILE A 61 3.87 -2.65 0.87
N GLY A 62 4.89 -1.79 0.89
CA GLY A 62 6.15 -2.04 1.55
C GLY A 62 6.06 -2.08 3.07
N ARG A 63 7.14 -2.51 3.70
CA ARG A 63 7.24 -2.60 5.16
C ARG A 63 7.06 -1.22 5.77
N TRP A 64 6.28 -1.17 6.86
CA TRP A 64 6.05 0.07 7.60
C TRP A 64 5.48 1.20 6.76
N ALA A 65 5.01 0.93 5.54
CA ALA A 65 4.36 1.92 4.71
C ALA A 65 3.03 2.34 5.34
N LEU A 66 2.60 3.55 5.03
CA LEU A 66 1.36 4.09 5.55
C LEU A 66 0.52 4.63 4.40
N VAL A 67 -0.63 4.03 4.20
CA VAL A 67 -1.62 4.49 3.23
C VAL A 67 -2.66 5.33 3.98
N ALA A 68 -2.76 6.60 3.65
CA ALA A 68 -3.72 7.50 4.30
C ALA A 68 -5.15 7.08 3.98
N ALA A 69 -6.07 7.34 4.91
CA ALA A 69 -7.48 7.01 4.74
C ALA A 69 -8.05 7.60 3.45
N GLY A 70 -8.94 6.85 2.80
CA GLY A 70 -9.61 7.29 1.58
C GLY A 70 -8.74 7.34 0.34
N SER A 71 -7.57 6.71 0.35
CA SER A 71 -6.66 6.70 -0.79
C SER A 71 -7.03 5.65 -1.82
N VAL A 72 -6.65 5.87 -3.07
CA VAL A 72 -6.75 4.86 -4.13
C VAL A 72 -5.32 4.54 -4.59
N VAL A 73 -4.82 3.38 -4.15
CA VAL A 73 -3.45 2.95 -4.42
C VAL A 73 -3.41 2.21 -5.75
N THR A 74 -2.67 2.77 -6.71
CA THR A 74 -2.63 2.28 -8.09
C THR A 74 -1.28 1.69 -8.48
N LYS A 75 -0.27 1.79 -7.63
CA LYS A 75 1.08 1.24 -7.86
C LYS A 75 1.73 0.87 -6.54
N ASP A 76 2.84 0.14 -6.63
CA ASP A 76 3.58 -0.30 -5.46
C ASP A 76 3.95 0.86 -4.54
N VAL A 77 3.96 0.58 -3.25
CA VAL A 77 4.31 1.55 -2.22
C VAL A 77 5.64 1.14 -1.60
N PRO A 78 6.67 1.99 -1.66
CA PRO A 78 7.98 1.68 -1.09
C PRO A 78 7.93 1.49 0.43
N ASP A 79 8.93 0.78 0.97
CA ASP A 79 9.08 0.62 2.41
C ASP A 79 9.10 2.00 3.09
N HIS A 80 8.35 2.15 4.16
CA HIS A 80 8.21 3.38 4.95
C HIS A 80 7.56 4.56 4.21
N ALA A 81 7.09 4.41 2.98
CA ALA A 81 6.47 5.53 2.28
C ALA A 81 5.09 5.85 2.85
N ILE A 82 4.80 7.15 2.95
CA ILE A 82 3.45 7.64 3.20
C ILE A 82 2.85 8.00 1.85
N VAL A 83 1.72 7.40 1.51
CA VAL A 83 0.98 7.72 0.29
C VAL A 83 -0.43 8.20 0.62
N ALA A 84 -0.97 9.09 -0.19
CA ALA A 84 -2.30 9.65 0.02
C ALA A 84 -2.92 10.12 -1.28
N GLY A 85 -4.23 10.10 -1.35
CA GLY A 85 -5.01 10.69 -2.43
C GLY A 85 -5.52 9.67 -3.46
N ASN A 86 -6.12 10.20 -4.52
CA ASN A 86 -6.64 9.41 -5.64
C ASN A 86 -6.20 10.07 -6.97
N PRO A 87 -5.27 9.47 -7.71
CA PRO A 87 -4.46 8.32 -7.32
C PRO A 87 -3.51 8.68 -6.18
N ALA A 88 -3.19 7.70 -5.35
CA ALA A 88 -2.29 7.90 -4.22
C ALA A 88 -0.89 8.30 -4.71
N ARG A 89 -0.32 9.29 -4.06
CA ARG A 89 1.03 9.81 -4.33
C ARG A 89 1.82 9.83 -3.05
N GLN A 90 3.12 9.65 -3.14
CA GLN A 90 3.98 9.71 -1.97
C GLN A 90 4.03 11.14 -1.42
N ARG A 91 3.80 11.25 -0.10
CA ARG A 91 3.77 12.53 0.62
C ARG A 91 4.94 12.65 1.60
N GLY A 92 5.67 11.58 1.84
CA GLY A 92 6.77 11.57 2.78
C GLY A 92 7.11 10.16 3.23
N TRP A 93 7.72 10.06 4.39
CA TRP A 93 8.17 8.81 4.97
C TRP A 93 7.65 8.65 6.40
N ALA A 94 7.34 7.42 6.80
CA ALA A 94 6.82 7.11 8.12
C ALA A 94 7.86 6.41 8.98
N CYS A 95 7.94 6.82 10.25
CA CYS A 95 8.63 6.06 11.27
C CYS A 95 7.86 4.78 11.61
N VAL A 96 8.53 3.79 12.19
CA VAL A 96 7.84 2.60 12.73
C VAL A 96 6.81 2.96 13.79
N CYS A 97 6.91 4.13 14.43
CA CYS A 97 5.90 4.62 15.37
C CYS A 97 4.69 5.28 14.68
N ALA A 98 4.63 5.24 13.36
CA ALA A 98 3.59 5.77 12.47
C ALA A 98 3.65 7.29 12.22
N ARG A 99 4.51 8.02 12.90
CA ARG A 99 4.62 9.46 12.68
C ARG A 99 5.50 9.79 11.46
N PRO A 100 5.25 10.91 10.79
CA PRO A 100 6.07 11.29 9.66
C PRO A 100 7.50 11.67 10.10
N LEU A 101 8.46 11.41 9.23
CA LEU A 101 9.85 11.77 9.44
C LEU A 101 10.13 13.19 8.95
N SER A 102 11.17 13.81 9.54
CA SER A 102 11.70 15.07 9.05
C SER A 102 12.41 14.89 7.69
N GLU A 103 12.84 16.00 7.08
CA GLU A 103 13.60 15.94 5.82
C GLU A 103 14.93 15.20 6.00
N GLU A 104 15.49 15.20 7.21
CA GLU A 104 16.71 14.49 7.55
C GLU A 104 16.46 13.01 7.88
N LEU A 105 15.23 12.53 7.71
CA LEU A 105 14.81 11.15 7.99
C LEU A 105 14.94 10.79 9.47
N VAL A 106 14.60 11.73 10.34
CA VAL A 106 14.58 11.53 11.78
C VAL A 106 13.16 11.71 12.31
N CYS A 107 12.74 10.81 13.19
CA CYS A 107 11.47 10.95 13.88
C CYS A 107 11.64 11.89 15.10
N ARG A 108 10.92 13.00 15.10
CA ARG A 108 10.99 13.99 16.17
C ARG A 108 10.36 13.49 17.47
N GLU A 109 9.48 12.49 17.39
CA GLU A 109 8.82 11.94 18.57
C GLU A 109 9.66 10.88 19.29
N CYS A 110 10.18 9.90 18.55
CA CYS A 110 10.90 8.78 19.16
C CYS A 110 12.40 8.80 18.92
N GLY A 111 12.90 9.73 18.11
CA GLY A 111 14.33 9.90 17.87
C GLY A 111 14.96 8.93 16.89
N ARG A 112 14.21 7.97 16.36
CA ARG A 112 14.76 7.03 15.38
C ARG A 112 15.16 7.73 14.10
N SER A 113 16.26 7.28 13.50
CA SER A 113 16.75 7.80 12.23
C SER A 113 16.82 6.69 11.17
N TYR A 114 16.74 7.07 9.92
CA TYR A 114 16.65 6.16 8.79
C TYR A 114 17.60 6.56 7.68
N ALA A 115 17.89 5.61 6.79
CA ALA A 115 18.72 5.84 5.62
C ALA A 115 17.95 5.40 4.36
N SER A 116 18.14 6.13 3.27
CA SER A 116 17.52 5.82 1.99
C SER A 116 18.18 4.60 1.34
N THR A 117 17.37 3.74 0.72
CA THR A 117 17.82 2.53 0.04
C THR A 117 17.27 2.47 -1.38
N GLY A 118 17.52 3.48 -2.19
CA GLY A 118 16.94 3.55 -3.53
C GLY A 118 15.50 4.02 -3.47
N ASP A 119 14.54 3.10 -3.38
CA ASP A 119 13.11 3.43 -3.38
C ASP A 119 12.44 3.38 -1.99
N GLY A 120 13.15 2.93 -0.97
CA GLY A 120 12.60 2.79 0.38
C GLY A 120 13.55 3.29 1.45
N LEU A 121 13.25 2.97 2.72
CA LEU A 121 14.10 3.30 3.87
C LEU A 121 14.44 2.04 4.67
N VAL A 122 15.57 2.13 5.39
CA VAL A 122 15.97 1.18 6.43
C VAL A 122 16.40 1.96 7.67
N PRO A 123 16.33 1.35 8.87
CA PRO A 123 16.88 2.00 10.06
C PRO A 123 18.34 2.36 9.86
N ALA A 124 18.72 3.57 10.27
CA ALA A 124 20.12 3.96 10.32
C ALA A 124 20.77 3.30 11.54
N SER A 125 21.94 2.79 11.35
CA SER A 125 22.68 2.13 12.43
C SER A 125 23.30 3.12 13.40
#